data_d583841cf93659ab0f5f8681429d6578
#
_entry.id   d583841cf93659ab0f5f8681429d6578
#
_cell.length_a   1.000
_cell.length_b   1.000
_cell.length_c   1.000
_cell.angle_alpha   90.00
_cell.angle_beta   90.00
_cell.angle_gamma   90.00
#
_symmetry.space_group_name_H-M   'P 1'
#
loop_
_entity.id
_entity.type
_entity.pdbx_description
1 polymer ?
#
loop_
_entity_poly.entity_id
_entity_poly.type
_entity_poly.pdbx_seq_one_letter_code
_entity_poly.pdbx_strand_id
1 'polypeptide(L)'
;TADLEESEEDFQDELVKQFQETIHNIKTDREIGERYMIFEEMLREEKQEGRLEGRLEGRIEATREDVFELLEDLGEVPDKLRDRMEALEELGDLKFLFKLAAKADSMQNFVKDAEKYLQTKEKQE
;
A
#
# COMPACT_ATOMS: atom_id res chain seq x y z
N THR A 1 -33.81 -7.50 -0.92
CA THR A 1 -32.38 -7.64 -0.87
C THR A 1 -31.74 -6.42 -0.24
N ALA A 2 -30.65 -6.64 0.42
CA ALA A 2 -29.80 -5.63 0.99
C ALA A 2 -29.39 -4.60 -0.06
N ASP A 3 -28.71 -3.55 0.35
CA ASP A 3 -28.16 -2.59 -0.58
C ASP A 3 -27.21 -3.26 -1.58
N LEU A 4 -26.80 -2.54 -2.60
CA LEU A 4 -25.95 -3.08 -3.65
C LEU A 4 -24.65 -3.70 -3.13
N GLU A 5 -24.08 -3.11 -2.09
CA GLU A 5 -22.86 -3.57 -1.50
C GLU A 5 -23.02 -4.92 -0.79
N GLU A 6 -24.06 -5.05 0.01
CA GLU A 6 -24.37 -6.31 0.68
C GLU A 6 -24.76 -7.38 -0.31
N SER A 7 -25.53 -7.03 -1.34
CA SER A 7 -25.93 -7.97 -2.39
C SER A 7 -24.72 -8.49 -3.16
N GLU A 8 -23.72 -7.63 -3.42
CA GLU A 8 -22.48 -8.04 -4.07
C GLU A 8 -21.67 -8.98 -3.19
N GLU A 9 -21.52 -8.67 -1.91
CA GLU A 9 -20.83 -9.54 -0.96
C GLU A 9 -21.51 -10.90 -0.84
N ASP A 10 -22.82 -10.92 -0.70
CA ASP A 10 -23.57 -12.16 -0.59
C ASP A 10 -23.46 -12.99 -1.86
N PHE A 11 -23.50 -12.35 -3.03
CA PHE A 11 -23.32 -13.03 -4.30
C PHE A 11 -21.94 -13.65 -4.43
N GLN A 12 -20.90 -12.91 -4.05
CA GLN A 12 -19.54 -13.39 -4.11
C GLN A 12 -19.30 -14.54 -3.13
N ASP A 13 -19.82 -14.44 -1.92
CA ASP A 13 -19.73 -15.51 -0.93
C ASP A 13 -20.45 -16.78 -1.39
N GLU A 14 -21.60 -16.62 -2.02
CA GLU A 14 -22.34 -17.73 -2.60
C GLU A 14 -21.57 -18.42 -3.71
N LEU A 15 -20.92 -17.64 -4.60
CA LEU A 15 -20.10 -18.20 -5.67
C LEU A 15 -18.92 -18.97 -5.13
N VAL A 16 -18.25 -18.44 -4.11
CA VAL A 16 -17.14 -19.14 -3.47
C VAL A 16 -17.61 -20.44 -2.86
N LYS A 17 -18.74 -20.44 -2.19
CA LYS A 17 -19.36 -21.63 -1.61
C LYS A 17 -19.65 -22.70 -2.66
N GLN A 18 -20.29 -22.29 -3.76
CA GLN A 18 -20.59 -23.22 -4.86
C GLN A 18 -19.33 -23.81 -5.45
N PHE A 19 -18.30 -22.99 -5.59
CA PHE A 19 -17.02 -23.42 -6.11
C PHE A 19 -16.34 -24.43 -5.18
N GLN A 20 -16.38 -24.16 -3.88
CA GLN A 20 -15.84 -25.08 -2.88
C GLN A 20 -16.56 -26.42 -2.89
N GLU A 21 -17.88 -26.42 -3.01
CA GLU A 21 -18.67 -27.65 -3.10
C GLU A 21 -18.32 -28.45 -4.34
N THR A 22 -18.16 -27.76 -5.47
CA THR A 22 -17.76 -28.39 -6.73
C THR A 22 -16.39 -29.05 -6.60
N ILE A 23 -15.43 -28.36 -6.03
CA ILE A 23 -14.07 -28.89 -5.81
C ILE A 23 -14.10 -30.06 -4.84
N HIS A 24 -14.89 -29.96 -3.78
CA HIS A 24 -15.02 -31.04 -2.81
C HIS A 24 -15.56 -32.32 -3.44
N ASN A 25 -16.48 -32.18 -4.40
CA ASN A 25 -17.06 -33.30 -5.12
C ASN A 25 -16.11 -33.89 -6.18
N ILE A 26 -15.19 -33.08 -6.71
CA ILE A 26 -14.27 -33.46 -7.78
C ILE A 26 -12.83 -33.58 -7.28
N LYS A 27 -12.66 -33.98 -6.12
CA LYS A 27 -11.46 -34.08 -5.26
C LYS A 27 -10.06 -34.09 -5.87
N THR A 28 -9.85 -34.42 -7.12
CA THR A 28 -8.52 -34.65 -7.66
C THR A 28 -8.22 -33.87 -8.93
N ASP A 29 -9.13 -32.97 -9.33
CA ASP A 29 -8.85 -32.16 -10.50
C ASP A 29 -8.04 -30.92 -10.10
N ARG A 30 -6.75 -31.02 -10.34
CA ARG A 30 -5.79 -29.95 -10.03
C ARG A 30 -6.12 -28.67 -10.78
N GLU A 31 -6.60 -28.77 -12.00
CA GLU A 31 -6.97 -27.63 -12.82
C GLU A 31 -8.13 -26.83 -12.20
N ILE A 32 -9.11 -27.53 -11.69
CA ILE A 32 -10.24 -26.89 -11.00
C ILE A 32 -9.77 -26.21 -9.72
N GLY A 33 -8.86 -26.86 -8.98
CA GLY A 33 -8.27 -26.28 -7.78
C GLY A 33 -7.53 -24.97 -8.08
N GLU A 34 -6.75 -24.95 -9.16
CA GLU A 34 -6.03 -23.76 -9.59
C GLU A 34 -6.99 -22.64 -10.00
N ARG A 35 -8.05 -22.97 -10.76
CA ARG A 35 -9.08 -22.02 -11.14
C ARG A 35 -9.82 -21.46 -9.93
N TYR A 36 -10.08 -22.30 -8.95
CA TYR A 36 -10.71 -21.88 -7.71
C TYR A 36 -9.85 -20.85 -6.97
N MET A 37 -8.55 -21.10 -6.89
CA MET A 37 -7.63 -20.18 -6.22
C MET A 37 -7.60 -18.81 -6.92
N ILE A 38 -7.55 -18.80 -8.24
CA ILE A 38 -7.57 -17.58 -9.03
C ILE A 38 -8.90 -16.84 -8.82
N PHE A 39 -10.00 -17.55 -8.86
CA PHE A 39 -11.34 -16.99 -8.67
C PHE A 39 -11.50 -16.39 -7.27
N GLU A 40 -11.06 -17.11 -6.25
CA GLU A 40 -11.09 -16.61 -4.87
C GLU A 40 -10.26 -15.33 -4.72
N GLU A 41 -9.09 -15.31 -5.32
CA GLU A 41 -8.22 -14.14 -5.30
C GLU A 41 -8.87 -12.94 -5.98
N MET A 42 -9.48 -13.14 -7.14
CA MET A 42 -10.21 -12.09 -7.86
C MET A 42 -11.35 -11.52 -7.02
N LEU A 43 -12.15 -12.39 -6.41
CA LEU A 43 -13.26 -11.95 -5.54
C LEU A 43 -12.75 -11.18 -4.32
N ARG A 44 -11.64 -11.63 -3.77
CA ARG A 44 -11.03 -10.96 -2.62
C ARG A 44 -10.51 -9.58 -3.00
N GLU A 45 -9.90 -9.44 -4.16
CA GLU A 45 -9.44 -8.15 -4.68
C GLU A 45 -10.61 -7.18 -4.86
N GLU A 46 -11.67 -7.59 -5.53
CA GLU A 46 -12.87 -6.75 -5.70
C GLU A 46 -13.49 -6.34 -4.37
N LYS A 47 -13.65 -7.28 -3.47
CA LYS A 47 -14.28 -7.06 -2.17
C LYS A 47 -13.48 -6.10 -1.29
N GLN A 48 -12.17 -6.09 -1.42
CA GLN A 48 -11.28 -5.34 -0.55
C GLN A 48 -10.63 -4.13 -1.21
N GLU A 49 -10.97 -3.83 -2.45
CA GLU A 49 -10.35 -2.73 -3.19
C GLU A 49 -10.37 -1.41 -2.43
N GLY A 50 -11.53 -1.00 -1.93
CA GLY A 50 -11.65 0.22 -1.15
C GLY A 50 -10.92 0.17 0.18
N ARG A 51 -10.84 -1.01 0.81
CA ARG A 51 -10.11 -1.19 2.06
C ARG A 51 -8.60 -1.11 1.85
N LEU A 52 -8.12 -1.63 0.72
CA LEU A 52 -6.70 -1.57 0.37
C LEU A 52 -6.25 -0.14 0.16
N GLU A 53 -7.04 0.67 -0.52
CA GLU A 53 -6.74 2.09 -0.70
C GLU A 53 -6.64 2.82 0.63
N GLY A 54 -7.60 2.60 1.54
CA GLY A 54 -7.58 3.22 2.86
C GLY A 54 -6.39 2.78 3.70
N ARG A 55 -6.01 1.51 3.61
CA ARG A 55 -4.83 0.99 4.32
C ARG A 55 -3.55 1.58 3.76
N LEU A 56 -3.47 1.71 2.45
CA LEU A 56 -2.30 2.29 1.80
C LEU A 56 -2.14 3.76 2.20
N GLU A 57 -3.20 4.53 2.17
CA GLU A 57 -3.19 5.92 2.61
C GLU A 57 -2.76 6.04 4.07
N GLY A 58 -3.29 5.17 4.94
CA GLY A 58 -2.91 5.14 6.35
C GLY A 58 -1.44 4.82 6.54
N ARG A 59 -0.90 3.89 5.77
CA ARG A 59 0.53 3.54 5.83
C ARG A 59 1.40 4.67 5.32
N ILE A 60 0.98 5.35 4.27
CA ILE A 60 1.69 6.51 3.73
C ILE A 60 1.77 7.61 4.79
N GLU A 61 0.64 7.95 5.41
CA GLU A 61 0.60 8.96 6.46
C GLU A 61 1.45 8.58 7.68
N ALA A 62 1.32 7.32 8.12
CA ALA A 62 2.09 6.84 9.27
C ALA A 62 3.59 6.85 8.99
N THR A 63 3.99 6.44 7.80
CA THR A 63 5.41 6.44 7.40
C THR A 63 5.93 7.87 7.32
N ARG A 64 5.13 8.79 6.76
CA ARG A 64 5.49 10.20 6.70
C ARG A 64 5.69 10.78 8.10
N GLU A 65 4.80 10.50 9.02
CA GLU A 65 4.92 10.94 10.40
C GLU A 65 6.19 10.38 11.05
N ASP A 66 6.50 9.10 10.81
CA ASP A 66 7.70 8.46 11.32
C ASP A 66 8.97 9.15 10.79
N VAL A 67 8.98 9.52 9.51
CA VAL A 67 10.10 10.25 8.93
C VAL A 67 10.29 11.59 9.63
N PHE A 68 9.22 12.35 9.81
CA PHE A 68 9.30 13.66 10.49
C PHE A 68 9.71 13.50 11.95
N GLU A 69 9.26 12.45 12.62
CA GLU A 69 9.63 12.17 14.00
C GLU A 69 11.13 11.91 14.13
N LEU A 70 11.71 11.13 13.22
CA LEU A 70 13.16 10.94 13.18
C LEU A 70 13.91 12.24 12.91
N LEU A 71 13.36 13.08 12.04
CA LEU A 71 13.99 14.35 11.69
C LEU A 71 13.96 15.38 12.81
N GLU A 72 12.97 15.30 13.70
CA GLU A 72 12.90 16.19 14.87
C GLU A 72 14.16 16.10 15.72
N ASP A 73 14.74 14.91 15.82
CA ASP A 73 15.98 14.70 16.58
C ASP A 73 17.20 15.35 15.90
N LEU A 74 17.13 15.57 14.60
CA LEU A 74 18.21 16.18 13.83
C LEU A 74 18.09 17.70 13.72
N GLY A 75 16.88 18.22 13.81
CA GLY A 75 16.62 19.65 13.70
C GLY A 75 15.33 19.94 12.93
N GLU A 76 15.24 21.17 12.44
CA GLU A 76 14.06 21.63 11.73
C GLU A 76 14.20 21.35 10.22
N VAL A 77 13.16 20.77 9.63
CA VAL A 77 13.14 20.46 8.20
C VAL A 77 12.86 21.75 7.42
N PRO A 78 13.66 22.07 6.38
CA PRO A 78 13.39 23.24 5.54
C PRO A 78 11.99 23.19 4.92
N ASP A 79 11.30 24.31 4.86
CA ASP A 79 9.92 24.38 4.39
C ASP A 79 9.71 23.80 3.00
N LYS A 80 10.60 24.07 2.08
CA LYS A 80 10.51 23.54 0.71
C LYS A 80 10.57 22.02 0.68
N LEU A 81 11.47 21.46 1.46
CA LEU A 81 11.60 20.01 1.54
C LEU A 81 10.40 19.40 2.26
N ARG A 82 9.93 20.04 3.32
CA ARG A 82 8.74 19.58 4.03
C ARG A 82 7.53 19.52 3.11
N ASP A 83 7.30 20.55 2.31
CA ASP A 83 6.20 20.60 1.36
C ASP A 83 6.29 19.48 0.33
N ARG A 84 7.48 19.21 -0.18
CA ARG A 84 7.69 18.11 -1.12
C ARG A 84 7.44 16.75 -0.49
N MET A 85 7.87 16.57 0.75
CA MET A 85 7.65 15.32 1.48
C MET A 85 6.17 15.10 1.80
N GLU A 86 5.46 16.16 2.14
CA GLU A 86 4.01 16.08 2.39
C GLU A 86 3.21 15.77 1.13
N ALA A 87 3.75 16.15 -0.04
CA ALA A 87 3.12 15.88 -1.32
C ALA A 87 3.39 14.47 -1.86
N LEU A 88 4.30 13.72 -1.25
CA LEU A 88 4.61 12.36 -1.71
C LEU A 88 3.47 11.40 -1.41
N GLU A 89 3.05 10.69 -2.43
CA GLU A 89 1.95 9.73 -2.34
C GLU A 89 2.41 8.27 -2.51
N GLU A 90 3.68 8.05 -2.78
CA GLU A 90 4.21 6.71 -2.94
C GLU A 90 4.90 6.23 -1.66
N LEU A 91 4.45 5.09 -1.17
CA LEU A 91 5.00 4.50 0.05
C LEU A 91 6.48 4.18 -0.10
N GLY A 92 6.91 3.74 -1.29
CA GLY A 92 8.31 3.44 -1.57
C GLY A 92 9.24 4.63 -1.34
N ASP A 93 8.80 5.81 -1.76
CA ASP A 93 9.56 7.04 -1.56
C ASP A 93 9.70 7.38 -0.09
N LEU A 94 8.61 7.27 0.66
CA LEU A 94 8.61 7.56 2.09
C LEU A 94 9.46 6.57 2.87
N LYS A 95 9.45 5.30 2.48
CA LYS A 95 10.31 4.29 3.08
C LYS A 95 11.79 4.58 2.82
N PHE A 96 12.10 5.05 1.62
CA PHE A 96 13.48 5.43 1.29
C PHE A 96 13.92 6.63 2.14
N LEU A 97 13.07 7.64 2.26
CA LEU A 97 13.35 8.80 3.10
C LEU A 97 13.47 8.42 4.59
N PHE A 98 12.68 7.46 5.02
CA PHE A 98 12.80 6.93 6.38
C PHE A 98 14.19 6.35 6.62
N LYS A 99 14.70 5.57 5.67
CA LYS A 99 16.05 5.01 5.76
C LYS A 99 17.12 6.10 5.78
N LEU A 100 16.95 7.11 4.93
CA LEU A 100 17.87 8.25 4.93
C LEU A 100 17.86 8.99 6.26
N ALA A 101 16.68 9.24 6.81
CA ALA A 101 16.54 9.92 8.10
C ALA A 101 17.17 9.11 9.23
N ALA A 102 16.98 7.79 9.22
CA ALA A 102 17.55 6.90 10.24
C ALA A 102 19.07 6.85 10.20
N LYS A 103 19.66 7.02 9.02
CA LYS A 103 21.11 6.95 8.82
C LYS A 103 21.80 8.31 8.84
N ALA A 104 21.04 9.40 8.79
CA ALA A 104 21.60 10.74 8.69
C ALA A 104 22.29 11.14 10.00
N ASP A 105 23.47 11.70 9.89
CA ASP A 105 24.22 12.23 11.03
C ASP A 105 23.80 13.66 11.36
N SER A 106 23.22 14.37 10.40
CA SER A 106 22.78 15.75 10.58
C SER A 106 21.62 16.06 9.64
N MET A 107 20.87 17.12 9.95
CA MET A 107 19.80 17.60 9.07
C MET A 107 20.37 17.99 7.71
N GLN A 108 21.54 18.59 7.64
CA GLN A 108 22.17 18.98 6.39
C GLN A 108 22.43 17.78 5.47
N ASN A 109 22.93 16.69 6.03
CA ASN A 109 23.17 15.47 5.28
C ASN A 109 21.86 14.87 4.77
N PHE A 110 20.83 14.85 5.60
CA PHE A 110 19.52 14.36 5.20
C PHE A 110 18.94 15.20 4.06
N VAL A 111 18.97 16.52 4.19
CA VAL A 111 18.42 17.44 3.18
C VAL A 111 19.12 17.23 1.84
N LYS A 112 20.44 17.14 1.85
CA LYS A 112 21.23 16.90 0.64
C LYS A 112 20.83 15.60 -0.06
N ASP A 113 20.78 14.53 0.69
CA ASP A 113 20.45 13.21 0.13
C ASP A 113 19.00 13.14 -0.34
N ALA A 114 18.09 13.70 0.43
CA ALA A 114 16.67 13.70 0.09
C ALA A 114 16.40 14.54 -1.16
N GLU A 115 16.98 15.72 -1.27
CA GLU A 115 16.83 16.57 -2.45
C GLU A 115 17.39 15.88 -3.69
N LYS A 116 18.55 15.25 -3.58
CA LYS A 116 19.15 14.49 -4.67
C LYS A 116 18.23 13.36 -5.14
N TYR A 117 17.66 12.63 -4.21
CA TYR A 117 16.74 11.54 -4.52
C TYR A 117 15.49 12.06 -5.25
N LEU A 118 14.87 13.11 -4.72
CA LEU A 118 13.66 13.68 -5.30
C LEU A 118 13.91 14.29 -6.68
N GLN A 119 15.05 14.93 -6.89
CA GLN A 119 15.43 15.46 -8.19
C GLN A 119 15.64 14.33 -9.21
N THR A 120 16.30 13.26 -8.82
CA THR A 120 16.54 12.11 -9.70
C THR A 120 15.19 11.50 -10.11
N LYS A 121 14.26 11.41 -9.18
CA LYS A 121 12.93 10.88 -9.46
C LYS A 121 12.15 11.76 -10.44
N GLU A 122 12.18 13.06 -10.25
CA GLU A 122 11.52 14.02 -11.15
C GLU A 122 12.08 13.91 -12.58
N LYS A 123 13.38 13.69 -12.72
CA LYS A 123 14.01 13.54 -14.04
C LYS A 123 13.66 12.24 -14.74
N GLN A 124 13.28 11.21 -13.98
CA GLN A 124 12.88 9.93 -14.54
C GLN A 124 11.44 9.92 -15.03
N GLU A 125 10.66 10.86 -14.61
CA GLU A 125 9.30 11.08 -15.09
C GLU A 125 9.32 12.00 -16.30
#